data_3284cd545f7b15618fd057cf887ead6e
#
_entry.id   3284cd545f7b15618fd057cf887ead6e
#
_cell.length_a   1.000
_cell.length_b   1.000
_cell.length_c   1.000
_cell.angle_alpha   90.00
_cell.angle_beta   90.00
_cell.angle_gamma   90.00
#
_symmetry.space_group_name_H-M   'P 1'
#
loop_
_entity.id
_entity.type
_entity.pdbx_description
1 polymer ?
#
loop_
_entity_poly.entity_id
_entity_poly.type
_entity_poly.pdbx_seq_one_letter_code
_entity_poly.pdbx_strand_id
1 'polypeptide(L)'
;RGGRRGRAAALAAFVAWLIFYPNAPYIFTDFIHVVRRAGLGSVAASWLSEYDLLWYDIVMNAAFAFVGHYLGLVSMYLMHGMVRRLFGRAAGWASMAPAILLSGLGIHLGRFSRFNSWDLLIHPVQAVRVIRESIADPAALLFSTAFSLFIALTYLVFYVVKRGGIGELDG
;
A
#
# COMPACT_ATOMS: atom_id res chain seq x y z
N ARG A 1 -8.23 -0.02 29.14
CA ARG A 1 -8.44 -1.47 28.85
C ARG A 1 -9.82 -1.59 28.19
N GLY A 2 -9.88 -1.67 26.86
CA GLY A 2 -11.14 -1.83 26.13
C GLY A 2 -11.82 -3.13 26.50
N GLY A 3 -13.08 -3.03 26.91
CA GLY A 3 -13.91 -4.20 27.19
C GLY A 3 -14.02 -5.09 25.94
N ARG A 4 -14.63 -6.27 26.07
CA ARG A 4 -14.78 -7.26 24.98
C ARG A 4 -15.37 -6.66 23.69
N ARG A 5 -16.32 -5.70 23.82
CA ARG A 5 -16.91 -4.95 22.70
C ARG A 5 -15.90 -4.06 21.97
N GLY A 6 -15.02 -3.38 22.70
CA GLY A 6 -13.98 -2.52 22.11
C GLY A 6 -12.93 -3.31 21.32
N ARG A 7 -12.56 -4.51 21.81
CA ARG A 7 -11.63 -5.40 21.07
C ARG A 7 -12.27 -5.95 19.78
N ALA A 8 -13.55 -6.32 19.81
CA ALA A 8 -14.26 -6.76 18.63
C ALA A 8 -14.40 -5.65 17.58
N ALA A 9 -14.74 -4.43 18.01
CA ALA A 9 -14.81 -3.27 17.12
C ALA A 9 -13.45 -2.94 16.48
N ALA A 10 -12.36 -3.01 17.26
CA ALA A 10 -11.01 -2.78 16.76
C ALA A 10 -10.58 -3.85 15.74
N LEU A 11 -10.94 -5.11 15.97
CA LEU A 11 -10.67 -6.19 15.03
C LEU A 11 -11.45 -5.99 13.71
N ALA A 12 -12.73 -5.65 13.80
CA ALA A 12 -13.54 -5.33 12.61
C ALA A 12 -12.97 -4.14 11.82
N ALA A 13 -12.54 -3.08 12.52
CA ALA A 13 -11.89 -1.92 11.90
C ALA A 13 -10.55 -2.31 11.24
N PHE A 14 -9.76 -3.18 11.87
CA PHE A 14 -8.52 -3.67 11.30
C PHE A 14 -8.76 -4.47 10.01
N VAL A 15 -9.75 -5.37 9.99
CA VAL A 15 -10.09 -6.15 8.80
C VAL A 15 -10.60 -5.25 7.68
N ALA A 16 -11.50 -4.32 7.98
CA ALA A 16 -11.97 -3.36 7.00
C ALA A 16 -10.83 -2.51 6.43
N TRP A 17 -9.96 -1.99 7.30
CA TRP A 17 -8.78 -1.25 6.88
C TRP A 17 -7.87 -2.09 5.98
N LEU A 18 -7.62 -3.36 6.32
CA LEU A 18 -6.74 -4.25 5.57
C LEU A 18 -7.21 -4.47 4.12
N ILE A 19 -8.52 -4.51 3.89
CA ILE A 19 -9.12 -4.65 2.55
C ILE A 19 -8.80 -3.42 1.68
N PHE A 20 -8.81 -2.23 2.26
CA PHE A 20 -8.62 -0.97 1.51
C PHE A 20 -7.20 -0.43 1.53
N TYR A 21 -6.37 -0.86 2.47
CA TYR A 21 -4.99 -0.38 2.64
C TYR A 21 -4.11 -0.51 1.38
N PRO A 22 -4.20 -1.60 0.58
CA PRO A 22 -3.39 -1.75 -0.63
C PRO A 22 -3.54 -0.61 -1.64
N ASN A 23 -4.66 0.13 -1.61
CA ASN A 23 -4.89 1.27 -2.50
C ASN A 23 -3.91 2.42 -2.26
N ALA A 24 -3.37 2.58 -1.05
CA ALA A 24 -2.43 3.65 -0.75
C ALA A 24 -1.06 3.44 -1.47
N PRO A 25 -0.35 2.32 -1.33
CA PRO A 25 0.88 2.07 -2.08
C PRO A 25 0.63 1.69 -3.56
N TYR A 26 -0.60 1.30 -3.96
CA TYR A 26 -0.95 0.99 -5.35
C TYR A 26 -0.62 2.12 -6.31
N ILE A 27 -0.69 3.38 -5.87
CA ILE A 27 -0.43 4.58 -6.68
C ILE A 27 0.96 4.54 -7.36
N PHE A 28 1.94 3.83 -6.77
CA PHE A 28 3.24 3.63 -7.41
C PHE A 28 3.16 2.88 -8.73
N THR A 29 2.14 2.06 -8.93
CA THR A 29 1.97 1.34 -10.21
C THR A 29 1.58 2.26 -11.36
N ASP A 30 1.15 3.49 -11.09
CA ASP A 30 0.76 4.48 -12.10
C ASP A 30 1.95 5.05 -12.88
N PHE A 31 3.19 4.85 -12.38
CA PHE A 31 4.39 5.14 -13.16
C PHE A 31 4.44 4.45 -14.54
N ILE A 32 3.69 3.37 -14.73
CA ILE A 32 3.55 2.75 -16.06
C ILE A 32 2.94 3.70 -17.10
N HIS A 33 2.13 4.66 -16.66
CA HIS A 33 1.53 5.66 -17.57
C HIS A 33 2.58 6.63 -18.10
N VAL A 34 3.61 6.97 -17.32
CA VAL A 34 4.76 7.77 -17.75
C VAL A 34 5.51 7.05 -18.88
N VAL A 35 5.81 5.75 -18.66
CA VAL A 35 6.51 4.93 -19.65
C VAL A 35 5.70 4.78 -20.95
N ARG A 36 4.39 4.54 -20.82
CA ARG A 36 3.51 4.41 -22.00
C ARG A 36 3.41 5.70 -22.79
N ARG A 37 3.32 6.86 -22.12
CA ARG A 37 3.24 8.15 -22.79
C ARG A 37 4.54 8.47 -23.53
N ALA A 38 5.69 8.21 -22.92
CA ALA A 38 6.99 8.37 -23.55
C ALA A 38 7.18 7.53 -24.82
N GLY A 39 6.53 6.34 -24.89
CA GLY A 39 6.58 5.45 -26.06
C GLY A 39 5.60 5.80 -27.19
N LEU A 40 4.59 6.67 -26.93
CA LEU A 40 3.54 6.97 -27.92
C LEU A 40 3.80 8.25 -28.73
N GLY A 41 4.94 8.95 -28.50
CA GLY A 41 5.20 10.24 -29.15
C GLY A 41 4.09 11.24 -28.80
N SER A 42 4.21 11.92 -27.67
CA SER A 42 3.18 12.89 -27.26
C SER A 42 3.11 14.02 -28.29
N VAL A 43 1.90 14.47 -28.58
CA VAL A 43 1.70 15.77 -29.25
C VAL A 43 2.14 16.84 -28.25
N ALA A 44 3.44 17.17 -28.32
CA ALA A 44 4.01 18.21 -27.50
C ALA A 44 3.32 19.54 -27.86
N ALA A 45 2.94 20.31 -26.86
CA ALA A 45 2.61 21.70 -27.09
C ALA A 45 3.83 22.35 -27.77
N SER A 46 3.60 23.25 -28.73
CA SER A 46 4.63 23.81 -29.60
C SER A 46 5.82 24.49 -28.91
N TRP A 47 5.74 24.66 -27.58
CA TRP A 47 6.75 25.32 -26.73
C TRP A 47 7.41 24.37 -25.69
N LEU A 48 7.00 23.07 -25.63
CA LEU A 48 7.57 22.06 -24.73
C LEU A 48 8.23 20.95 -25.57
N SER A 49 9.45 20.57 -25.19
CA SER A 49 10.09 19.38 -25.73
C SER A 49 9.49 18.09 -25.16
N GLU A 50 9.70 16.96 -25.84
CA GLU A 50 9.29 15.64 -25.30
C GLU A 50 9.97 15.34 -23.95
N TYR A 51 11.21 15.79 -23.74
CA TYR A 51 11.94 15.65 -22.48
C TYR A 51 11.32 16.47 -21.35
N ASP A 52 10.85 17.69 -21.62
CA ASP A 52 10.19 18.53 -20.64
C ASP A 52 8.88 17.88 -20.16
N LEU A 53 8.11 17.32 -21.09
CA LEU A 53 6.88 16.59 -20.77
C LEU A 53 7.17 15.32 -19.96
N LEU A 54 8.22 14.58 -20.29
CA LEU A 54 8.63 13.38 -19.57
C LEU A 54 8.99 13.73 -18.12
N TRP A 55 9.81 14.76 -17.91
CA TRP A 55 10.17 15.22 -16.58
C TRP A 55 8.96 15.70 -15.77
N TYR A 56 8.05 16.45 -16.41
CA TYR A 56 6.80 16.85 -15.78
C TYR A 56 5.99 15.64 -15.31
N ASP A 57 5.80 14.65 -16.17
CA ASP A 57 5.06 13.42 -15.84
C ASP A 57 5.73 12.64 -14.72
N ILE A 58 7.06 12.51 -14.72
CA ILE A 58 7.82 11.84 -13.66
C ILE A 58 7.61 12.56 -12.33
N VAL A 59 7.82 13.88 -12.29
CA VAL A 59 7.73 14.67 -11.05
C VAL A 59 6.31 14.64 -10.50
N MET A 60 5.30 14.80 -11.35
CA MET A 60 3.90 14.77 -10.93
C MET A 60 3.50 13.40 -10.39
N ASN A 61 3.82 12.31 -11.11
CA ASN A 61 3.51 10.97 -10.64
C ASN A 61 4.27 10.63 -9.35
N ALA A 62 5.56 11.04 -9.24
CA ALA A 62 6.34 10.86 -8.03
C ALA A 62 5.73 11.60 -6.83
N ALA A 63 5.29 12.84 -7.01
CA ALA A 63 4.67 13.63 -5.96
C ALA A 63 3.38 12.97 -5.44
N PHE A 64 2.48 12.56 -6.34
CA PHE A 64 1.24 11.87 -5.96
C PHE A 64 1.52 10.52 -5.31
N ALA A 65 2.44 9.73 -5.87
CA ALA A 65 2.81 8.42 -5.34
C ALA A 65 3.42 8.55 -3.93
N PHE A 66 4.31 9.51 -3.75
CA PHE A 66 4.94 9.78 -2.45
C PHE A 66 3.90 10.20 -1.40
N VAL A 67 3.03 11.16 -1.71
CA VAL A 67 1.98 11.62 -0.79
C VAL A 67 1.04 10.48 -0.44
N GLY A 68 0.53 9.74 -1.42
CA GLY A 68 -0.38 8.61 -1.20
C GLY A 68 0.26 7.51 -0.34
N HIS A 69 1.50 7.15 -0.63
CA HIS A 69 2.24 6.18 0.16
C HIS A 69 2.51 6.66 1.59
N TYR A 70 2.92 7.92 1.76
CA TYR A 70 3.17 8.51 3.07
C TYR A 70 1.91 8.48 3.94
N LEU A 71 0.75 8.85 3.39
CA LEU A 71 -0.54 8.73 4.08
C LEU A 71 -0.85 7.27 4.44
N GLY A 72 -0.50 6.33 3.57
CA GLY A 72 -0.56 4.89 3.85
C GLY A 72 0.31 4.50 5.05
N LEU A 73 1.56 4.97 5.11
CA LEU A 73 2.46 4.71 6.25
C LEU A 73 1.92 5.28 7.57
N VAL A 74 1.36 6.50 7.53
CA VAL A 74 0.67 7.09 8.70
C VAL A 74 -0.50 6.21 9.14
N SER A 75 -1.34 5.79 8.22
CA SER A 75 -2.47 4.90 8.48
C SER A 75 -2.03 3.56 9.09
N MET A 76 -0.98 2.95 8.54
CA MET A 76 -0.39 1.71 9.07
C MET A 76 0.16 1.90 10.49
N TYR A 77 0.82 3.02 10.76
CA TYR A 77 1.34 3.35 12.09
C TYR A 77 0.23 3.50 13.13
N LEU A 78 -0.87 4.17 12.78
CA LEU A 78 -2.05 4.31 13.65
C LEU A 78 -2.68 2.95 13.95
N MET A 79 -2.83 2.10 12.93
CA MET A 79 -3.40 0.76 13.07
C MET A 79 -2.50 -0.15 13.90
N HIS A 80 -1.17 -0.12 13.67
CA HIS A 80 -0.17 -0.78 14.52
C HIS A 80 -0.29 -0.33 15.97
N GLY A 81 -0.39 0.98 16.22
CA GLY A 81 -0.56 1.55 17.55
C GLY A 81 -1.84 1.07 18.24
N MET A 82 -2.95 1.00 17.51
CA MET A 82 -4.23 0.50 18.02
C MET A 82 -4.14 -0.97 18.45
N VAL A 83 -3.63 -1.84 17.57
CA VAL A 83 -3.47 -3.27 17.88
C VAL A 83 -2.52 -3.46 19.05
N ARG A 84 -1.40 -2.74 19.09
CA ARG A 84 -0.44 -2.80 20.20
C ARG A 84 -1.04 -2.40 21.55
N ARG A 85 -1.88 -1.38 21.58
CA ARG A 85 -2.54 -0.91 22.82
C ARG A 85 -3.57 -1.92 23.35
N LEU A 86 -4.29 -2.61 22.47
CA LEU A 86 -5.38 -3.51 22.84
C LEU A 86 -4.92 -4.95 23.08
N PHE A 87 -3.91 -5.42 22.34
CA PHE A 87 -3.48 -6.83 22.32
C PHE A 87 -2.00 -7.02 22.69
N GLY A 88 -1.26 -5.95 22.93
CA GLY A 88 0.14 -6.00 23.32
C GLY A 88 1.13 -5.83 22.16
N ARG A 89 2.42 -5.64 22.52
CA ARG A 89 3.50 -5.31 21.57
C ARG A 89 3.73 -6.39 20.50
N ALA A 90 3.70 -7.66 20.92
CA ALA A 90 3.90 -8.78 20.01
C ALA A 90 2.77 -8.87 18.97
N ALA A 91 1.51 -8.73 19.41
CA ALA A 91 0.36 -8.71 18.49
C ALA A 91 0.40 -7.53 17.51
N GLY A 92 0.85 -6.35 17.97
CA GLY A 92 1.07 -5.20 17.09
C GLY A 92 2.00 -5.55 15.93
N TRP A 93 3.17 -6.08 16.19
CA TRP A 93 4.12 -6.48 15.13
C TRP A 93 3.61 -7.65 14.30
N ALA A 94 3.02 -8.67 14.93
CA ALA A 94 2.45 -9.82 14.22
C ALA A 94 1.33 -9.41 13.25
N SER A 95 0.59 -8.35 13.52
CA SER A 95 -0.45 -7.85 12.60
C SER A 95 0.11 -7.11 11.39
N MET A 96 1.35 -6.62 11.44
CA MET A 96 1.97 -5.91 10.31
C MET A 96 2.41 -6.87 9.20
N ALA A 97 2.87 -8.07 9.55
CA ALA A 97 3.29 -9.05 8.54
C ALA A 97 2.17 -9.40 7.53
N PRO A 98 0.97 -9.85 7.95
CA PRO A 98 -0.11 -10.09 6.99
C PRO A 98 -0.57 -8.80 6.28
N ALA A 99 -0.54 -7.64 6.94
CA ALA A 99 -0.89 -6.38 6.30
C ALA A 99 0.05 -6.06 5.14
N ILE A 100 1.34 -6.24 5.30
CA ILE A 100 2.36 -6.01 4.29
C ILE A 100 2.22 -7.02 3.14
N LEU A 101 2.12 -8.31 3.45
CA LEU A 101 2.04 -9.38 2.45
C LEU A 101 0.76 -9.30 1.61
N LEU A 102 -0.39 -9.11 2.27
CA LEU A 102 -1.67 -8.95 1.59
C LEU A 102 -1.73 -7.67 0.77
N SER A 103 -1.01 -6.62 1.18
CA SER A 103 -0.93 -5.39 0.39
C SER A 103 -0.15 -5.59 -0.90
N GLY A 104 1.00 -6.26 -0.87
CA GLY A 104 1.75 -6.61 -2.07
C GLY A 104 0.92 -7.43 -3.05
N LEU A 105 0.21 -8.44 -2.55
CA LEU A 105 -0.72 -9.26 -3.36
C LEU A 105 -1.89 -8.41 -3.88
N GLY A 106 -2.49 -7.57 -3.05
CA GLY A 106 -3.61 -6.70 -3.44
C GLY A 106 -3.24 -5.71 -4.55
N ILE A 107 -2.00 -5.19 -4.53
CA ILE A 107 -1.47 -4.33 -5.59
C ILE A 107 -1.36 -5.12 -6.90
N HIS A 108 -0.86 -6.37 -6.86
CA HIS A 108 -0.82 -7.24 -8.03
C HIS A 108 -2.23 -7.51 -8.60
N LEU A 109 -3.17 -7.88 -7.74
CA LEU A 109 -4.55 -8.15 -8.13
C LEU A 109 -5.21 -6.93 -8.78
N GLY A 110 -5.04 -5.76 -8.19
CA GLY A 110 -5.56 -4.51 -8.76
C GLY A 110 -4.96 -4.18 -10.11
N ARG A 111 -3.63 -4.38 -10.28
CA ARG A 111 -2.91 -3.96 -11.48
C ARG A 111 -3.10 -4.90 -12.66
N PHE A 112 -3.00 -6.20 -12.44
CA PHE A 112 -2.99 -7.19 -13.50
C PHE A 112 -4.33 -7.88 -13.69
N SER A 113 -5.01 -8.24 -12.61
CA SER A 113 -6.33 -8.88 -12.67
C SER A 113 -7.48 -7.88 -12.70
N ARG A 114 -7.20 -6.57 -12.53
CA ARG A 114 -8.20 -5.50 -12.42
C ARG A 114 -9.24 -5.80 -11.34
N PHE A 115 -8.81 -6.47 -10.28
CA PHE A 115 -9.64 -6.88 -9.16
C PHE A 115 -9.51 -5.86 -8.03
N ASN A 116 -10.58 -5.13 -7.76
CA ASN A 116 -10.59 -4.05 -6.78
C ASN A 116 -10.97 -4.56 -5.37
N SER A 117 -10.69 -3.74 -4.35
CA SER A 117 -11.07 -4.05 -2.96
C SER A 117 -12.58 -4.30 -2.79
N TRP A 118 -13.42 -3.66 -3.59
CA TRP A 118 -14.86 -3.85 -3.59
C TRP A 118 -15.28 -5.22 -4.13
N ASP A 119 -14.55 -5.76 -5.09
CA ASP A 119 -14.84 -7.06 -5.70
C ASP A 119 -14.69 -8.19 -4.68
N LEU A 120 -13.83 -8.01 -3.68
CA LEU A 120 -13.71 -8.94 -2.55
C LEU A 120 -15.04 -9.10 -1.78
N LEU A 121 -15.79 -8.02 -1.68
CA LEU A 121 -17.06 -7.98 -0.95
C LEU A 121 -18.24 -8.42 -1.82
N ILE A 122 -18.23 -8.04 -3.11
CA ILE A 122 -19.35 -8.28 -4.04
C ILE A 122 -19.23 -9.66 -4.70
N HIS A 123 -18.02 -10.11 -5.01
CA HIS A 123 -17.73 -11.35 -5.73
C HIS A 123 -16.75 -12.27 -4.97
N PRO A 124 -17.06 -12.73 -3.74
CA PRO A 124 -16.10 -13.44 -2.88
C PRO A 124 -15.60 -14.76 -3.49
N VAL A 125 -16.43 -15.47 -4.24
CA VAL A 125 -16.03 -16.72 -4.91
C VAL A 125 -15.00 -16.47 -6.01
N GLN A 126 -15.21 -15.40 -6.80
CA GLN A 126 -14.25 -14.98 -7.82
C GLN A 126 -12.95 -14.48 -7.19
N ALA A 127 -13.03 -13.77 -6.06
CA ALA A 127 -11.88 -13.32 -5.31
C ALA A 127 -10.97 -14.50 -4.91
N VAL A 128 -11.53 -15.54 -4.33
CA VAL A 128 -10.77 -16.75 -3.95
C VAL A 128 -10.08 -17.40 -5.16
N ARG A 129 -10.76 -17.45 -6.31
CA ARG A 129 -10.19 -18.00 -7.55
C ARG A 129 -8.99 -17.16 -8.00
N VAL A 130 -9.14 -15.85 -8.15
CA VAL A 130 -8.10 -14.94 -8.64
C VAL A 130 -6.91 -14.91 -7.68
N ILE A 131 -7.14 -14.90 -6.37
CA ILE A 131 -6.08 -14.99 -5.35
C ILE A 131 -5.30 -16.31 -5.51
N ARG A 132 -5.98 -17.43 -5.66
CA ARG A 132 -5.34 -18.74 -5.81
C ARG A 132 -4.51 -18.84 -7.09
N GLU A 133 -5.03 -18.32 -8.21
CA GLU A 133 -4.30 -18.25 -9.48
C GLU A 133 -3.05 -17.37 -9.35
N SER A 134 -3.15 -16.22 -8.70
CA SER A 134 -2.01 -15.32 -8.46
C SER A 134 -0.95 -15.93 -7.54
N ILE A 135 -1.34 -16.69 -6.52
CA ILE A 135 -0.39 -17.39 -5.65
C ILE A 135 0.32 -18.55 -6.40
N ALA A 136 -0.32 -19.14 -7.40
CA ALA A 136 0.27 -20.17 -8.22
C ALA A 136 1.20 -19.63 -9.32
N ASP A 137 1.14 -18.35 -9.63
CA ASP A 137 1.97 -17.70 -10.66
C ASP A 137 3.27 -17.13 -10.05
N PRO A 138 4.45 -17.63 -10.45
CA PRO A 138 5.74 -17.13 -9.97
C PRO A 138 5.97 -15.64 -10.27
N ALA A 139 5.48 -15.12 -11.40
CA ALA A 139 5.63 -13.72 -11.75
C ALA A 139 4.78 -12.83 -10.82
N ALA A 140 3.56 -13.26 -10.50
CA ALA A 140 2.70 -12.60 -9.54
C ALA A 140 3.32 -12.59 -8.13
N LEU A 141 3.92 -13.70 -7.71
CA LEU A 141 4.61 -13.80 -6.42
C LEU A 141 5.83 -12.89 -6.36
N LEU A 142 6.64 -12.84 -7.42
CA LEU A 142 7.82 -11.95 -7.49
C LEU A 142 7.40 -10.48 -7.36
N PHE A 143 6.39 -10.06 -8.12
CA PHE A 143 5.84 -8.70 -8.06
C PHE A 143 5.28 -8.37 -6.67
N SER A 144 4.46 -9.26 -6.12
CA SER A 144 3.85 -9.09 -4.80
C SER A 144 4.92 -9.00 -3.69
N THR A 145 5.97 -9.82 -3.79
CA THR A 145 7.10 -9.81 -2.84
C THR A 145 7.89 -8.52 -2.93
N ALA A 146 8.16 -8.01 -4.14
CA ALA A 146 8.86 -6.73 -4.33
C ALA A 146 8.09 -5.57 -3.68
N PHE A 147 6.78 -5.48 -3.90
CA PHE A 147 5.95 -4.46 -3.25
C PHE A 147 5.83 -4.66 -1.74
N SER A 148 5.71 -5.90 -1.28
CA SER A 148 5.71 -6.20 0.16
C SER A 148 7.02 -5.74 0.82
N LEU A 149 8.16 -6.01 0.20
CA LEU A 149 9.46 -5.56 0.69
C LEU A 149 9.57 -4.04 0.69
N PHE A 150 9.12 -3.37 -0.36
CA PHE A 150 9.07 -1.92 -0.43
C PHE A 150 8.24 -1.31 0.71
N ILE A 151 7.03 -1.85 0.96
CA ILE A 151 6.17 -1.39 2.06
C ILE A 151 6.83 -1.68 3.43
N ALA A 152 7.43 -2.86 3.61
CA ALA A 152 8.10 -3.24 4.85
C ALA A 152 9.25 -2.29 5.18
N LEU A 153 10.13 -2.02 4.21
CA LEU A 153 11.30 -1.16 4.40
C LEU A 153 10.89 0.28 4.68
N THR A 154 9.98 0.83 3.89
CA THR A 154 9.50 2.20 4.08
C THR A 154 8.75 2.36 5.40
N TYR A 155 7.96 1.36 5.81
CA TYR A 155 7.31 1.36 7.12
C TYR A 155 8.29 1.27 8.28
N LEU A 156 9.32 0.43 8.16
CA LEU A 156 10.34 0.31 9.20
C LEU A 156 11.08 1.64 9.41
N VAL A 157 11.52 2.27 8.33
CA VAL A 157 12.15 3.59 8.37
C VAL A 157 11.22 4.62 9.01
N PHE A 158 9.96 4.68 8.55
CA PHE A 158 8.95 5.58 9.10
C PHE A 158 8.74 5.36 10.61
N TYR A 159 8.65 4.10 11.04
CA TYR A 159 8.45 3.73 12.43
C TYR A 159 9.62 4.16 13.32
N VAL A 160 10.87 3.95 12.87
CA VAL A 160 12.08 4.35 13.59
C VAL A 160 12.16 5.87 13.73
N VAL A 161 11.95 6.60 12.65
CA VAL A 161 11.96 8.08 12.65
C VAL A 161 10.89 8.64 13.59
N LYS A 162 9.67 8.08 13.57
CA LYS A 162 8.59 8.53 14.48
C LYS A 162 8.90 8.24 15.94
N ARG A 163 9.63 7.17 16.26
CA ARG A 163 10.01 6.87 17.65
C ARG A 163 11.21 7.68 18.13
N GLY A 164 12.19 7.92 17.25
CA GLY A 164 13.35 8.77 17.57
C GLY A 164 12.95 10.22 17.81
N GLY A 165 12.13 10.79 16.93
CA GLY A 165 11.71 12.19 17.04
C GLY A 165 10.79 12.51 18.23
N ILE A 166 10.11 11.52 18.82
CA ILE A 166 9.32 11.72 20.05
C ILE A 166 10.21 11.71 21.30
N GLY A 167 11.34 11.00 21.27
CA GLY A 167 12.26 10.94 22.40
C GLY A 167 13.08 12.21 22.63
N GLU A 168 13.22 13.07 21.60
CA GLU A 168 13.97 14.34 21.71
C GLU A 168 13.10 15.53 22.16
N LEU A 169 11.77 15.40 22.13
CA LEU A 169 10.87 16.48 22.54
C LEU A 169 10.48 16.42 24.04
N ASP A 170 10.79 15.30 24.71
CA ASP A 170 10.50 15.08 26.14
C ASP A 170 11.77 15.22 27.02
N GLY A 171 12.88 15.71 26.48
CA GLY A 171 14.11 16.06 27.19
C GLY A 171 14.31 17.56 27.24
#